data_85f9e6da860041944673b162ec0043e4
#
_entry.id   85f9e6da860041944673b162ec0043e4
#
_cell.length_a   1.000
_cell.length_b   1.000
_cell.length_c   1.000
_cell.angle_alpha   90.00
_cell.angle_beta   90.00
_cell.angle_gamma   90.00
#
_symmetry.space_group_name_H-M   'P 1'
#
loop_
_entity.id
_entity.type
_entity.pdbx_description
1 polymer ?
#
loop_
_entity_poly.entity_id
_entity_poly.type
_entity_poly.pdbx_seq_one_letter_code
_entity_poly.pdbx_strand_id
1 'polypeptide(L)'
;WFFFFILGRVIFLLVYSNLLPDVSFWEIMKVFPHAFKLDLSTACWLSAPFLVFISLQYAISWKGWNVIKKVLMLAMLLITSMILFGEIGVYDEWRVKLSHKALLYLRNPKEIIDTVDTGLLVILLIGFAVYVAAFQCLYCKVVIKPAVVPQRYSALKSPIMFIVLAFLIFCGMRGGLKGVPISQSQSFFSQHAILNDAAVNTQWNFIFNYVHFKTLDNSNPFQEMSTEQANDILKDIYATPQDTTIQVLNNSR
;
A
#
# COMPACT_ATOMS: atom_id res chain seq x y z
N TRP A 1 -1.57 14.00 4.08
CA TRP A 1 -1.54 12.82 3.24
C TRP A 1 -2.20 13.05 1.88
N PHE A 2 -3.35 13.71 1.77
CA PHE A 2 -4.01 13.92 0.48
C PHE A 2 -3.09 14.57 -0.56
N PHE A 3 -2.33 15.60 -0.18
CA PHE A 3 -1.38 16.25 -1.09
C PHE A 3 -0.27 15.28 -1.55
N PHE A 4 0.19 14.40 -0.66
CA PHE A 4 1.11 13.31 -0.98
C PHE A 4 0.51 12.37 -2.04
N PHE A 5 -0.71 11.89 -1.86
CA PHE A 5 -1.33 10.97 -2.83
C PHE A 5 -1.62 11.65 -4.18
N ILE A 6 -2.10 12.89 -4.17
CA ILE A 6 -2.36 13.65 -5.40
C ILE A 6 -1.07 13.83 -6.20
N LEU A 7 0.01 14.27 -5.56
CA LEU A 7 1.28 14.48 -6.26
C LEU A 7 1.87 13.17 -6.79
N GLY A 8 1.82 12.08 -6.00
CA GLY A 8 2.24 10.75 -6.45
C GLY A 8 1.47 10.28 -7.69
N ARG A 9 0.15 10.52 -7.73
CA ARG A 9 -0.72 10.19 -8.86
C ARG A 9 -0.40 11.04 -10.09
N VAL A 10 -0.12 12.32 -9.90
CA VAL A 10 0.33 13.20 -11.00
C VAL A 10 1.64 12.68 -11.58
N ILE A 11 2.62 12.33 -10.74
CA ILE A 11 3.89 11.75 -11.20
C ILE A 11 3.64 10.46 -11.98
N PHE A 12 2.80 9.55 -11.48
CA PHE A 12 2.44 8.32 -12.17
C PHE A 12 1.84 8.58 -13.56
N LEU A 13 0.86 9.48 -13.67
CA LEU A 13 0.21 9.84 -14.93
C LEU A 13 1.18 10.53 -15.91
N LEU A 14 2.14 11.33 -15.42
CA LEU A 14 3.15 11.97 -16.25
C LEU A 14 4.17 10.96 -16.78
N VAL A 15 4.66 10.06 -15.94
CA VAL A 15 5.61 9.01 -16.34
C VAL A 15 4.99 8.10 -17.41
N TYR A 16 3.73 7.76 -17.26
CA TYR A 16 3.00 6.86 -18.18
C TYR A 16 2.08 7.59 -19.15
N SER A 17 2.39 8.85 -19.47
CA SER A 17 1.63 9.66 -20.44
C SER A 17 1.58 9.04 -21.84
N ASN A 18 2.58 8.25 -22.21
CA ASN A 18 2.62 7.47 -23.46
C ASN A 18 1.50 6.41 -23.56
N LEU A 19 0.88 6.02 -22.44
CA LEU A 19 -0.24 5.08 -22.40
C LEU A 19 -1.61 5.79 -22.49
N LEU A 20 -1.63 7.11 -22.67
CA LEU A 20 -2.82 7.96 -22.66
C LEU A 20 -3.10 8.67 -23.99
N PRO A 21 -2.65 8.18 -25.19
CA PRO A 21 -2.72 8.97 -26.42
C PRO A 21 -4.15 9.36 -26.83
N ASP A 22 -5.14 8.50 -26.53
CA ASP A 22 -6.54 8.69 -26.91
C ASP A 22 -7.44 9.13 -25.74
N VAL A 23 -6.85 9.50 -24.59
CA VAL A 23 -7.61 9.84 -23.39
C VAL A 23 -7.83 11.35 -23.30
N SER A 24 -9.08 11.74 -23.14
CA SER A 24 -9.42 13.17 -22.94
C SER A 24 -8.86 13.69 -21.61
N PHE A 25 -8.38 14.95 -21.61
CA PHE A 25 -7.96 15.63 -20.37
C PHE A 25 -9.03 15.60 -19.27
N TRP A 26 -10.31 15.78 -19.64
CA TRP A 26 -11.40 15.71 -18.67
C TRP A 26 -11.61 14.31 -18.06
N GLU A 27 -11.29 13.27 -18.80
CA GLU A 27 -11.33 11.90 -18.28
C GLU A 27 -10.18 11.65 -17.29
N ILE A 28 -8.98 12.17 -17.60
CA ILE A 28 -7.85 12.15 -16.66
C ILE A 28 -8.20 12.88 -15.36
N MET A 29 -8.87 14.02 -15.42
CA MET A 29 -9.28 14.76 -14.23
C MET A 29 -10.28 14.01 -13.34
N LYS A 30 -11.08 13.11 -13.90
CA LYS A 30 -11.99 12.25 -13.12
C LYS A 30 -11.27 11.24 -12.23
N VAL A 31 -9.98 10.95 -12.47
CA VAL A 31 -9.16 10.09 -11.60
C VAL A 31 -9.17 10.59 -10.15
N PHE A 32 -9.04 11.90 -9.93
CA PHE A 32 -8.92 12.47 -8.59
C PHE A 32 -10.17 12.29 -7.69
N PRO A 33 -11.39 12.61 -8.15
CA PRO A 33 -12.58 12.36 -7.34
C PRO A 33 -12.86 10.87 -7.12
N HIS A 34 -12.55 9.98 -8.08
CA HIS A 34 -12.74 8.55 -7.91
C HIS A 34 -11.71 7.93 -6.95
N ALA A 35 -10.51 8.52 -6.85
CA ALA A 35 -9.49 8.12 -5.89
C ALA A 35 -9.82 8.53 -4.44
N PHE A 36 -10.64 9.56 -4.23
CA PHE A 36 -10.82 10.22 -2.94
C PHE A 36 -11.16 9.27 -1.80
N LYS A 37 -12.03 8.28 -2.02
CA LYS A 37 -12.44 7.33 -0.97
C LYS A 37 -11.28 6.47 -0.47
N LEU A 38 -10.47 5.93 -1.39
CA LEU A 38 -9.30 5.12 -1.05
C LEU A 38 -8.21 5.99 -0.41
N ASP A 39 -8.02 7.21 -0.91
CA ASP A 39 -7.08 8.17 -0.33
C ASP A 39 -7.48 8.55 1.10
N LEU A 40 -8.78 8.76 1.36
CA LEU A 40 -9.30 9.02 2.70
C LEU A 40 -9.06 7.84 3.65
N SER A 41 -9.37 6.63 3.19
CA SER A 41 -9.13 5.42 3.97
C SER A 41 -7.65 5.28 4.34
N THR A 42 -6.76 5.44 3.37
CA THR A 42 -5.31 5.36 3.58
C THR A 42 -4.80 6.47 4.50
N ALA A 43 -5.28 7.71 4.31
CA ALA A 43 -4.93 8.83 5.18
C ALA A 43 -5.35 8.58 6.64
N CYS A 44 -6.51 7.96 6.87
CA CYS A 44 -6.97 7.57 8.20
C CYS A 44 -6.06 6.51 8.82
N TRP A 45 -5.68 5.48 8.07
CA TRP A 45 -4.73 4.45 8.53
C TRP A 45 -3.38 5.06 8.92
N LEU A 46 -2.82 5.93 8.07
CA LEU A 46 -1.53 6.58 8.33
C LEU A 46 -1.61 7.63 9.44
N SER A 47 -2.79 8.16 9.74
CA SER A 47 -2.98 9.15 10.80
C SER A 47 -3.27 8.53 12.17
N ALA A 48 -3.69 7.27 12.24
CA ALA A 48 -4.04 6.61 13.48
C ALA A 48 -2.91 6.58 14.53
N PRO A 49 -1.65 6.27 14.20
CA PRO A 49 -0.56 6.33 15.16
C PRO A 49 -0.34 7.73 15.73
N PHE A 50 -0.53 8.78 14.93
CA PHE A 50 -0.39 10.16 15.40
C PHE A 50 -1.46 10.54 16.42
N LEU A 51 -2.69 10.01 16.28
CA LEU A 51 -3.75 10.21 17.27
C LEU A 51 -3.31 9.65 18.65
N VAL A 52 -2.72 8.46 18.67
CA VAL A 52 -2.21 7.85 19.91
C VAL A 52 -1.12 8.73 20.54
N PHE A 53 -0.14 9.17 19.74
CA PHE A 53 0.95 10.03 20.25
C PHE A 53 0.46 11.40 20.72
N ILE A 54 -0.51 12.00 20.03
CA ILE A 54 -1.12 13.25 20.47
C ILE A 54 -1.83 13.05 21.82
N SER A 55 -2.56 11.96 21.99
CA SER A 55 -3.26 11.65 23.23
C SER A 55 -2.31 11.42 24.39
N LEU A 56 -1.21 10.69 24.16
CA LEU A 56 -0.15 10.49 25.14
C LEU A 56 0.55 11.80 25.51
N GLN A 57 0.72 12.72 24.58
CA GLN A 57 1.29 14.04 24.84
C GLN A 57 0.45 14.87 25.81
N TYR A 58 -0.88 14.71 25.81
CA TYR A 58 -1.75 15.35 26.78
C TYR A 58 -1.64 14.73 28.18
N ALA A 59 -1.35 13.42 28.26
CA ALA A 59 -1.20 12.71 29.53
C ALA A 59 0.20 12.93 30.17
N ILE A 60 1.24 12.93 29.30
CA ILE A 60 2.65 12.94 29.73
C ILE A 60 3.32 14.20 29.18
N SER A 61 3.73 15.10 30.06
CA SER A 61 4.50 16.29 29.68
C SER A 61 5.98 15.89 29.43
N TRP A 62 6.36 15.77 28.17
CA TRP A 62 7.74 15.45 27.78
C TRP A 62 8.18 16.26 26.55
N LYS A 63 9.41 16.79 26.61
CA LYS A 63 9.94 17.64 25.51
C LYS A 63 10.27 16.88 24.22
N GLY A 64 10.43 15.55 24.32
CA GLY A 64 10.81 14.70 23.18
C GLY A 64 9.68 14.37 22.19
N TRP A 65 8.42 14.71 22.47
CA TRP A 65 7.29 14.36 21.61
C TRP A 65 7.42 14.83 20.16
N ASN A 66 7.98 16.02 19.96
CA ASN A 66 8.17 16.54 18.60
C ASN A 66 9.21 15.75 17.82
N VAL A 67 10.22 15.20 18.49
CA VAL A 67 11.22 14.33 17.85
C VAL A 67 10.56 13.02 17.43
N ILE A 68 9.82 12.37 18.32
CA ILE A 68 9.10 11.13 18.00
C ILE A 68 8.16 11.33 16.81
N LYS A 69 7.36 12.41 16.79
CA LYS A 69 6.46 12.70 15.68
C LYS A 69 7.20 12.92 14.35
N LYS A 70 8.37 13.57 14.38
CA LYS A 70 9.21 13.74 13.18
C LYS A 70 9.78 12.41 12.66
N VAL A 71 10.29 11.57 13.57
CA VAL A 71 10.84 10.26 13.24
C VAL A 71 9.74 9.34 12.71
N LEU A 72 8.58 9.31 13.37
CA LEU A 72 7.44 8.53 12.92
C LEU A 72 6.98 8.97 11.52
N MET A 73 6.87 10.29 11.29
CA MET A 73 6.49 10.80 9.97
C MET A 73 7.52 10.42 8.91
N LEU A 74 8.82 10.55 9.21
CA LEU A 74 9.88 10.16 8.30
C LEU A 74 9.81 8.67 7.96
N ALA A 75 9.64 7.81 8.96
CA ALA A 75 9.49 6.36 8.72
C ALA A 75 8.28 6.03 7.83
N MET A 76 7.14 6.68 8.08
CA MET A 76 5.96 6.51 7.24
C MET A 76 6.17 7.03 5.82
N LEU A 77 6.83 8.18 5.66
CA LEU A 77 7.16 8.73 4.33
C LEU A 77 8.12 7.81 3.58
N LEU A 78 9.12 7.23 4.23
CA LEU A 78 10.03 6.28 3.61
C LEU A 78 9.27 5.06 3.09
N ILE A 79 8.43 4.44 3.92
CA ILE A 79 7.66 3.25 3.53
C ILE A 79 6.66 3.57 2.41
N THR A 80 5.87 4.63 2.57
CA THR A 80 4.82 4.97 1.58
C THR A 80 5.41 5.44 0.25
N SER A 81 6.54 6.17 0.28
CA SER A 81 7.24 6.58 -0.94
C SER A 81 7.94 5.39 -1.61
N MET A 82 8.49 4.44 -0.84
CA MET A 82 9.09 3.23 -1.40
C MET A 82 8.05 2.41 -2.18
N ILE A 83 6.84 2.28 -1.65
CA ILE A 83 5.74 1.59 -2.35
C ILE A 83 5.37 2.36 -3.63
N LEU A 84 5.28 3.70 -3.58
CA LEU A 84 4.94 4.54 -4.73
C LEU A 84 6.00 4.46 -5.85
N PHE A 85 7.27 4.69 -5.51
CA PHE A 85 8.35 4.66 -6.50
C PHE A 85 8.66 3.25 -6.98
N GLY A 86 8.45 2.22 -6.13
CA GLY A 86 8.48 0.83 -6.53
C GLY A 86 7.41 0.50 -7.56
N GLU A 87 6.17 0.98 -7.37
CA GLU A 87 5.10 0.83 -8.37
C GLU A 87 5.47 1.52 -9.69
N ILE A 88 5.94 2.77 -9.62
CA ILE A 88 6.39 3.50 -10.82
C ILE A 88 7.54 2.76 -11.53
N GLY A 89 8.42 2.09 -10.81
CA GLY A 89 9.54 1.36 -11.43
C GLY A 89 9.15 0.08 -12.17
N VAL A 90 8.10 -0.60 -11.73
CA VAL A 90 7.73 -1.93 -12.28
C VAL A 90 6.45 -1.92 -13.12
N TYR A 91 5.70 -0.84 -13.13
CA TYR A 91 4.40 -0.78 -13.80
C TYR A 91 4.51 -0.94 -15.33
N ASP A 92 5.60 -0.49 -15.92
CA ASP A 92 5.80 -0.65 -17.37
C ASP A 92 5.88 -2.12 -17.80
N GLU A 93 6.57 -2.93 -17.00
CA GLU A 93 6.74 -4.36 -17.24
C GLU A 93 5.47 -5.16 -16.90
N TRP A 94 4.85 -4.83 -15.76
CA TRP A 94 3.79 -5.66 -15.22
C TRP A 94 2.40 -5.23 -15.68
N ARG A 95 2.22 -3.99 -16.11
CA ARG A 95 0.92 -3.38 -16.50
C ARG A 95 -0.19 -3.60 -15.48
N VAL A 96 0.18 -3.82 -14.23
CA VAL A 96 -0.71 -3.99 -13.10
C VAL A 96 -0.14 -3.29 -11.87
N LYS A 97 -1.04 -2.92 -10.95
CA LYS A 97 -0.64 -2.30 -9.69
C LYS A 97 0.24 -3.22 -8.84
N LEU A 98 1.14 -2.60 -8.09
CA LEU A 98 2.05 -3.28 -7.18
C LEU A 98 1.26 -4.14 -6.18
N SER A 99 1.57 -5.42 -6.12
CA SER A 99 0.93 -6.39 -5.25
C SER A 99 1.95 -7.09 -4.33
N HIS A 100 1.47 -7.98 -3.47
CA HIS A 100 2.32 -8.80 -2.60
C HIS A 100 3.38 -9.60 -3.38
N LYS A 101 3.15 -9.92 -4.66
CA LYS A 101 4.14 -10.61 -5.52
C LYS A 101 5.45 -9.84 -5.61
N ALA A 102 5.40 -8.51 -5.55
CA ALA A 102 6.59 -7.68 -5.51
C ALA A 102 7.51 -8.01 -4.33
N LEU A 103 6.94 -8.41 -3.19
CA LEU A 103 7.74 -8.80 -2.02
C LEU A 103 8.51 -10.11 -2.24
N LEU A 104 8.02 -11.00 -3.12
CA LEU A 104 8.73 -12.21 -3.48
C LEU A 104 10.02 -11.89 -4.26
N TYR A 105 9.96 -10.89 -5.13
CA TYR A 105 11.14 -10.41 -5.86
C TYR A 105 12.18 -9.74 -4.94
N LEU A 106 11.75 -9.13 -3.82
CA LEU A 106 12.68 -8.57 -2.84
C LEU A 106 13.52 -9.65 -2.13
N ARG A 107 13.17 -10.93 -2.23
CA ARG A 107 14.00 -12.04 -1.73
C ARG A 107 15.27 -12.22 -2.57
N ASN A 108 15.22 -11.85 -3.85
CA ASN A 108 16.34 -11.93 -4.79
C ASN A 108 16.71 -10.54 -5.34
N PRO A 109 17.26 -9.62 -4.52
CA PRO A 109 17.48 -8.24 -4.92
C PRO A 109 18.45 -8.09 -6.11
N LYS A 110 19.32 -9.07 -6.34
CA LYS A 110 20.21 -9.08 -7.51
C LYS A 110 19.43 -9.15 -8.82
N GLU A 111 18.43 -10.01 -8.91
CA GLU A 111 17.59 -10.15 -10.11
C GLU A 111 16.87 -8.85 -10.46
N ILE A 112 16.43 -8.09 -9.45
CA ILE A 112 15.79 -6.78 -9.66
C ILE A 112 16.79 -5.77 -10.22
N ILE A 113 18.00 -5.71 -9.64
CA ILE A 113 19.04 -4.75 -10.06
C ILE A 113 19.54 -5.06 -11.47
N ASP A 114 19.66 -6.34 -11.81
CA ASP A 114 20.14 -6.78 -13.11
C ASP A 114 19.08 -6.59 -14.24
N THR A 115 17.79 -6.49 -13.86
CA THR A 115 16.68 -6.37 -14.83
C THR A 115 16.30 -4.91 -15.10
N VAL A 116 16.49 -4.01 -14.13
CA VAL A 116 16.10 -2.59 -14.25
C VAL A 116 17.23 -1.79 -14.91
N ASP A 117 16.88 -0.98 -15.91
CA ASP A 117 17.82 -0.03 -16.49
C ASP A 117 18.42 0.88 -15.41
N THR A 118 19.76 0.94 -15.36
CA THR A 118 20.50 1.69 -14.34
C THR A 118 20.13 3.17 -14.35
N GLY A 119 19.85 3.77 -15.53
CA GLY A 119 19.42 5.16 -15.65
C GLY A 119 18.07 5.41 -14.99
N LEU A 120 17.11 4.53 -15.25
CA LEU A 120 15.79 4.58 -14.61
C LEU A 120 15.89 4.42 -13.09
N LEU A 121 16.70 3.47 -12.61
CA LEU A 121 16.91 3.25 -11.18
C LEU A 121 17.44 4.52 -10.48
N VAL A 122 18.42 5.19 -11.08
CA VAL A 122 18.99 6.43 -10.51
C VAL A 122 17.93 7.54 -10.46
N ILE A 123 17.14 7.71 -11.51
CA ILE A 123 16.04 8.71 -11.55
C ILE A 123 15.01 8.42 -10.47
N LEU A 124 14.62 7.16 -10.30
CA LEU A 124 13.67 6.75 -9.27
C LEU A 124 14.20 7.00 -7.85
N LEU A 125 15.47 6.70 -7.60
CA LEU A 125 16.10 6.95 -6.30
C LEU A 125 16.21 8.43 -5.98
N ILE A 126 16.57 9.27 -6.95
CA ILE A 126 16.61 10.72 -6.77
C ILE A 126 15.21 11.26 -6.53
N GLY A 127 14.23 10.85 -7.33
CA GLY A 127 12.81 11.21 -7.17
C GLY A 127 12.28 10.83 -5.79
N PHE A 128 12.55 9.61 -5.35
CA PHE A 128 12.21 9.12 -4.00
C PHE A 128 12.82 10.02 -2.90
N ALA A 129 14.12 10.31 -2.98
CA ALA A 129 14.81 11.11 -1.96
C ALA A 129 14.25 12.54 -1.91
N VAL A 130 14.05 13.18 -3.06
CA VAL A 130 13.45 14.53 -3.16
C VAL A 130 12.03 14.54 -2.63
N TYR A 131 11.23 13.53 -2.97
CA TYR A 131 9.83 13.41 -2.53
C TYR A 131 9.74 13.29 -1.01
N VAL A 132 10.52 12.38 -0.41
CA VAL A 132 10.56 12.20 1.06
C VAL A 132 11.05 13.49 1.74
N ALA A 133 12.11 14.12 1.24
CA ALA A 133 12.65 15.34 1.81
C ALA A 133 11.65 16.50 1.75
N ALA A 134 10.95 16.68 0.62
CA ALA A 134 9.95 17.72 0.44
C ALA A 134 8.80 17.58 1.43
N PHE A 135 8.22 16.36 1.56
CA PHE A 135 7.10 16.12 2.47
C PHE A 135 7.53 16.16 3.94
N GLN A 136 8.74 15.70 4.28
CA GLN A 136 9.26 15.83 5.62
C GLN A 136 9.49 17.31 6.00
N CYS A 137 10.01 18.11 5.09
CA CYS A 137 10.20 19.54 5.29
C CYS A 137 8.85 20.26 5.46
N LEU A 138 7.87 19.93 4.60
CA LEU A 138 6.50 20.47 4.69
C LEU A 138 5.87 20.13 6.04
N TYR A 139 5.97 18.87 6.48
CA TYR A 139 5.49 18.43 7.79
C TYR A 139 6.12 19.21 8.93
N CYS A 140 7.44 19.36 8.90
CA CYS A 140 8.17 20.10 9.94
C CYS A 140 7.79 21.59 9.99
N LYS A 141 7.54 22.22 8.84
CA LYS A 141 7.17 23.63 8.77
C LYS A 141 5.72 23.90 9.12
N VAL A 142 4.80 23.02 8.69
CA VAL A 142 3.35 23.26 8.81
C VAL A 142 2.76 22.67 10.09
N VAL A 143 3.14 21.42 10.39
CA VAL A 143 2.48 20.64 11.47
C VAL A 143 3.22 20.78 12.80
N ILE A 144 4.55 20.75 12.78
CA ILE A 144 5.34 20.89 14.00
C ILE A 144 5.55 22.37 14.31
N LYS A 145 4.56 22.95 14.98
CA LYS A 145 4.74 24.26 15.60
C LYS A 145 5.54 24.13 16.92
N PRO A 146 6.31 25.18 17.33
CA PRO A 146 6.91 25.18 18.66
C PRO A 146 5.83 24.87 19.69
N ALA A 147 6.15 24.00 20.64
CA ALA A 147 5.21 23.48 21.61
C ALA A 147 4.56 24.63 22.40
N VAL A 148 3.38 25.03 22.00
CA VAL A 148 2.46 25.65 22.94
C VAL A 148 2.21 24.59 23.99
N VAL A 149 2.65 24.84 25.24
CA VAL A 149 2.39 23.95 26.37
C VAL A 149 0.88 23.69 26.35
N PRO A 150 0.44 22.45 26.17
CA PRO A 150 -0.99 22.20 26.06
C PRO A 150 -1.64 22.69 27.34
N GLN A 151 -2.57 23.63 27.19
CA GLN A 151 -3.43 24.03 28.30
C GLN A 151 -4.04 22.73 28.84
N ARG A 152 -3.92 22.47 30.13
CA ARG A 152 -4.52 21.29 30.78
C ARG A 152 -6.01 21.26 30.46
N TYR A 153 -6.37 20.51 29.42
CA TYR A 153 -7.77 20.25 29.17
C TYR A 153 -8.37 19.48 30.36
N SER A 154 -9.60 19.81 30.70
CA SER A 154 -10.34 19.11 31.76
C SER A 154 -10.20 17.60 31.58
N ALA A 155 -9.92 16.87 32.65
CA ALA A 155 -9.74 15.41 32.67
C ALA A 155 -10.85 14.63 31.95
N LEU A 156 -12.04 15.22 31.81
CA LEU A 156 -13.18 14.63 31.09
C LEU A 156 -13.20 14.95 29.59
N LYS A 157 -12.74 16.12 29.16
CA LYS A 157 -12.82 16.56 27.75
C LYS A 157 -11.80 15.84 26.86
N SER A 158 -10.63 15.50 27.40
CA SER A 158 -9.56 14.82 26.63
C SER A 158 -9.95 13.40 26.18
N PRO A 159 -10.44 12.49 27.03
CA PRO A 159 -10.84 11.15 26.61
C PRO A 159 -12.05 11.14 25.68
N ILE A 160 -13.02 12.04 25.88
CA ILE A 160 -14.18 12.14 24.98
C ILE A 160 -13.73 12.56 23.58
N MET A 161 -12.86 13.56 23.48
CA MET A 161 -12.31 14.01 22.19
C MET A 161 -11.51 12.89 21.50
N PHE A 162 -10.72 12.13 22.28
CA PHE A 162 -9.99 10.97 21.75
C PHE A 162 -10.93 9.92 21.18
N ILE A 163 -12.00 9.55 21.90
CA ILE A 163 -12.97 8.55 21.45
C ILE A 163 -13.67 9.01 20.17
N VAL A 164 -14.09 10.28 20.11
CA VAL A 164 -14.73 10.84 18.90
C VAL A 164 -13.78 10.81 17.70
N LEU A 165 -12.52 11.25 17.86
CA LEU A 165 -11.53 11.24 16.79
C LEU A 165 -11.16 9.81 16.38
N ALA A 166 -11.02 8.88 17.33
CA ALA A 166 -10.76 7.49 17.06
C ALA A 166 -11.91 6.84 16.24
N PHE A 167 -13.15 7.16 16.62
CA PHE A 167 -14.34 6.70 15.89
C PHE A 167 -14.38 7.27 14.46
N LEU A 168 -14.11 8.56 14.27
CA LEU A 168 -14.07 9.19 12.96
C LEU A 168 -12.96 8.59 12.07
N ILE A 169 -11.76 8.37 12.64
CA ILE A 169 -10.65 7.71 11.93
C ILE A 169 -11.05 6.28 11.56
N PHE A 170 -11.66 5.53 12.48
CA PHE A 170 -12.13 4.18 12.20
C PHE A 170 -13.18 4.14 11.08
N CYS A 171 -14.15 5.05 11.08
CA CYS A 171 -15.11 5.18 9.98
C CYS A 171 -14.43 5.51 8.64
N GLY A 172 -13.43 6.38 8.67
CA GLY A 172 -12.62 6.71 7.50
C GLY A 172 -11.82 5.51 6.96
N MET A 173 -11.15 4.75 7.84
CA MET A 173 -10.43 3.52 7.49
C MET A 173 -11.31 2.51 6.77
N ARG A 174 -12.53 2.32 7.27
CA ARG A 174 -13.51 1.41 6.70
C ARG A 174 -14.14 1.90 5.39
N GLY A 175 -14.03 3.19 5.08
CA GLY A 175 -14.69 3.83 3.93
C GLY A 175 -16.15 4.19 4.20
N GLY A 176 -16.53 4.37 5.47
CA GLY A 176 -17.85 4.76 5.94
C GLY A 176 -18.56 3.72 6.81
N LEU A 177 -19.85 3.95 7.06
CA LEU A 177 -20.70 3.09 7.92
C LEU A 177 -21.46 2.00 7.15
N LYS A 178 -21.16 1.81 5.86
CA LYS A 178 -21.80 0.78 5.04
C LYS A 178 -21.41 -0.63 5.49
N GLY A 179 -22.26 -1.62 5.21
CA GLY A 179 -22.02 -3.02 5.59
C GLY A 179 -20.75 -3.62 4.99
N VAL A 180 -20.43 -3.26 3.74
CA VAL A 180 -19.23 -3.74 3.04
C VAL A 180 -18.08 -2.74 3.19
N PRO A 181 -16.87 -3.20 3.58
CA PRO A 181 -15.68 -2.36 3.57
C PRO A 181 -15.34 -1.83 2.18
N ILE A 182 -14.52 -0.76 2.15
CA ILE A 182 -14.06 -0.18 0.89
C ILE A 182 -13.23 -1.18 0.09
N SER A 183 -13.40 -1.18 -1.24
CA SER A 183 -12.68 -2.04 -2.19
C SER A 183 -12.15 -1.23 -3.38
N GLN A 184 -11.19 -1.80 -4.13
CA GLN A 184 -10.63 -1.20 -5.34
C GLN A 184 -11.70 -0.82 -6.37
N SER A 185 -12.70 -1.68 -6.57
CA SER A 185 -13.75 -1.51 -7.58
C SER A 185 -14.53 -0.21 -7.42
N GLN A 186 -14.53 0.39 -6.23
CA GLN A 186 -15.18 1.69 -6.00
C GLN A 186 -14.46 2.88 -6.65
N SER A 187 -13.20 2.69 -7.07
CA SER A 187 -12.41 3.69 -7.77
C SER A 187 -12.43 3.51 -9.30
N PHE A 188 -12.98 2.39 -9.80
CA PHE A 188 -13.05 2.14 -11.23
C PHE A 188 -14.16 2.96 -11.88
N PHE A 189 -13.81 3.68 -12.96
CA PHE A 189 -14.73 4.59 -13.64
C PHE A 189 -14.53 4.67 -15.15
N SER A 190 -13.39 4.19 -15.65
CA SER A 190 -13.00 4.32 -17.06
C SER A 190 -12.89 2.96 -17.74
N GLN A 191 -12.98 2.96 -19.08
CA GLN A 191 -12.64 1.80 -19.91
C GLN A 191 -11.12 1.63 -20.07
N HIS A 192 -10.34 2.69 -19.78
CA HIS A 192 -8.88 2.67 -19.83
C HIS A 192 -8.33 2.14 -18.50
N ALA A 193 -7.65 0.99 -18.52
CA ALA A 193 -7.11 0.34 -17.33
C ALA A 193 -6.17 1.27 -16.54
N ILE A 194 -5.31 2.01 -17.22
CA ILE A 194 -4.36 2.94 -16.58
C ILE A 194 -5.05 4.02 -15.74
N LEU A 195 -6.23 4.53 -16.14
CA LEU A 195 -6.97 5.52 -15.37
C LEU A 195 -7.58 4.90 -14.10
N ASN A 196 -8.06 3.67 -14.20
CA ASN A 196 -8.54 2.92 -13.04
C ASN A 196 -7.40 2.63 -12.08
N ASP A 197 -6.24 2.21 -12.59
CA ASP A 197 -5.04 1.99 -11.80
C ASP A 197 -4.56 3.30 -11.14
N ALA A 198 -4.55 4.41 -11.86
CA ALA A 198 -4.22 5.71 -11.29
C ALA A 198 -5.22 6.16 -10.21
N ALA A 199 -6.50 5.79 -10.31
CA ALA A 199 -7.51 6.12 -9.31
C ALA A 199 -7.37 5.29 -8.02
N VAL A 200 -6.85 4.07 -8.12
CA VAL A 200 -6.59 3.23 -6.93
C VAL A 200 -5.37 3.73 -6.17
N ASN A 201 -5.52 3.96 -4.87
CA ASN A 201 -4.41 4.37 -4.01
C ASN A 201 -3.37 3.25 -3.90
N THR A 202 -2.11 3.55 -4.23
CA THR A 202 -1.01 2.58 -4.31
C THR A 202 -0.74 1.90 -2.97
N GLN A 203 -0.69 2.67 -1.88
CA GLN A 203 -0.40 2.15 -0.54
C GLN A 203 -1.55 1.28 -0.04
N TRP A 204 -2.79 1.72 -0.24
CA TRP A 204 -3.98 0.93 0.09
C TRP A 204 -3.97 -0.40 -0.64
N ASN A 205 -3.75 -0.36 -1.95
CA ASN A 205 -3.70 -1.54 -2.80
C ASN A 205 -2.64 -2.54 -2.34
N PHE A 206 -1.44 -2.06 -2.08
CA PHE A 206 -0.33 -2.91 -1.66
C PHE A 206 -0.63 -3.61 -0.33
N ILE A 207 -1.10 -2.86 0.69
CA ILE A 207 -1.41 -3.41 2.01
C ILE A 207 -2.59 -4.39 1.92
N PHE A 208 -3.65 -4.03 1.18
CA PHE A 208 -4.82 -4.89 0.99
C PHE A 208 -4.43 -6.23 0.36
N ASN A 209 -3.65 -6.21 -0.71
CA ASN A 209 -3.16 -7.41 -1.37
C ASN A 209 -2.24 -8.24 -0.46
N TYR A 210 -1.38 -7.59 0.32
CA TYR A 210 -0.49 -8.28 1.26
C TYR A 210 -1.27 -9.02 2.36
N VAL A 211 -2.26 -8.37 2.96
CA VAL A 211 -3.10 -8.98 3.99
C VAL A 211 -3.93 -10.13 3.42
N HIS A 212 -4.51 -9.94 2.24
CA HIS A 212 -5.34 -10.98 1.59
C HIS A 212 -4.52 -12.20 1.19
N PHE A 213 -3.33 -11.99 0.66
CA PHE A 213 -2.43 -13.09 0.29
C PHE A 213 -2.02 -13.92 1.51
N LYS A 214 -1.63 -13.27 2.61
CA LYS A 214 -1.25 -13.97 3.85
C LYS A 214 -2.40 -14.81 4.43
N THR A 215 -3.63 -14.41 4.18
CA THR A 215 -4.82 -15.16 4.61
C THR A 215 -5.07 -16.39 3.71
N LEU A 216 -4.79 -16.27 2.41
CA LEU A 216 -4.96 -17.36 1.44
C LEU A 216 -3.81 -18.38 1.47
N ASP A 217 -2.58 -17.93 1.78
CA ASP A 217 -1.38 -18.80 1.82
C ASP A 217 -1.42 -19.82 2.96
N ASN A 218 -2.22 -19.55 4.00
CA ASN A 218 -2.42 -20.47 5.13
C ASN A 218 -3.51 -21.53 4.90
N SER A 219 -4.28 -21.44 3.82
CA SER A 219 -5.27 -22.43 3.44
C SER A 219 -5.38 -22.48 1.93
N ASN A 220 -4.83 -23.53 1.30
CA ASN A 220 -5.11 -23.76 -0.12
C ASN A 220 -6.60 -24.07 -0.26
N PRO A 221 -7.45 -23.14 -0.76
CA PRO A 221 -8.89 -23.38 -0.86
C PRO A 221 -9.24 -24.44 -1.91
N PHE A 222 -8.25 -24.87 -2.70
CA PHE A 222 -8.39 -25.92 -3.71
C PHE A 222 -7.81 -27.26 -3.26
N GLN A 223 -7.37 -27.37 -2.01
CA GLN A 223 -6.90 -28.63 -1.45
C GLN A 223 -8.08 -29.43 -0.94
N GLU A 224 -8.72 -30.18 -1.84
CA GLU A 224 -9.87 -31.04 -1.52
C GLU A 224 -9.48 -32.35 -0.83
N MET A 225 -8.17 -32.73 -0.91
CA MET A 225 -7.67 -33.97 -0.30
C MET A 225 -6.24 -33.80 0.23
N SER A 226 -5.81 -34.66 1.12
CA SER A 226 -4.43 -34.69 1.59
C SER A 226 -3.46 -35.17 0.49
N THR A 227 -2.18 -34.76 0.58
CA THR A 227 -1.14 -35.20 -0.37
C THR A 227 -0.99 -36.73 -0.40
N GLU A 228 -1.25 -37.39 0.74
CA GLU A 228 -1.22 -38.86 0.84
C GLU A 228 -2.36 -39.50 0.06
N GLN A 229 -3.60 -39.01 0.23
CA GLN A 229 -4.77 -39.47 -0.53
C GLN A 229 -4.60 -39.21 -2.04
N ALA A 230 -4.06 -38.05 -2.42
CA ALA A 230 -3.77 -37.76 -3.83
C ALA A 230 -2.75 -38.73 -4.41
N ASN A 231 -1.67 -39.04 -3.67
CA ASN A 231 -0.66 -39.99 -4.09
C ASN A 231 -1.20 -41.44 -4.20
N ASP A 232 -2.11 -41.84 -3.32
CA ASP A 232 -2.72 -43.17 -3.40
C ASP A 232 -3.67 -43.29 -4.60
N ILE A 233 -4.47 -42.26 -4.86
CA ILE A 233 -5.30 -42.19 -6.09
C ILE A 233 -4.43 -42.18 -7.35
N LEU A 234 -3.32 -41.42 -7.34
CA LEU A 234 -2.38 -41.42 -8.47
C LEU A 234 -1.72 -42.78 -8.69
N LYS A 235 -1.38 -43.51 -7.64
CA LYS A 235 -0.87 -44.89 -7.75
C LYS A 235 -1.92 -45.82 -8.35
N ASP A 236 -3.18 -45.69 -7.97
CA ASP A 236 -4.27 -46.51 -8.50
C ASP A 236 -4.56 -46.23 -9.99
N ILE A 237 -4.50 -44.94 -10.40
CA ILE A 237 -4.78 -44.54 -11.77
C ILE A 237 -3.60 -44.87 -12.72
N TYR A 238 -2.37 -44.72 -12.25
CA TYR A 238 -1.15 -44.83 -13.09
C TYR A 238 -0.33 -46.09 -12.81
N ALA A 239 -0.73 -46.94 -11.84
CA ALA A 239 -0.02 -48.18 -11.53
C ALA A 239 -0.36 -49.27 -12.57
N THR A 240 0.25 -49.19 -13.73
CA THR A 240 0.42 -50.39 -14.59
C THR A 240 1.74 -51.07 -14.20
N PRO A 241 1.74 -52.42 -14.01
CA PRO A 241 2.93 -53.15 -13.55
C PRO A 241 4.17 -53.08 -14.48
N GLN A 242 4.06 -52.41 -15.62
CA GLN A 242 5.11 -52.25 -16.63
C GLN A 242 5.43 -50.78 -16.94
N ASP A 243 4.94 -49.82 -16.18
CA ASP A 243 5.15 -48.40 -16.54
C ASP A 243 6.39 -47.83 -15.86
N THR A 244 7.42 -47.58 -16.67
CA THR A 244 8.67 -46.93 -16.28
C THR A 244 8.49 -45.44 -15.98
N THR A 245 7.34 -44.83 -16.29
CA THR A 245 7.03 -43.42 -16.09
C THR A 245 6.98 -43.06 -14.61
N ILE A 246 6.59 -43.97 -13.73
CA ILE A 246 6.57 -43.75 -12.26
C ILE A 246 7.98 -43.63 -11.69
N GLN A 247 8.98 -44.28 -12.26
CA GLN A 247 10.38 -44.16 -11.83
C GLN A 247 10.99 -42.81 -12.20
N VAL A 248 10.58 -42.19 -13.32
CA VAL A 248 11.06 -40.87 -13.74
C VAL A 248 10.50 -39.76 -12.83
N LEU A 249 9.25 -39.82 -12.43
CA LEU A 249 8.64 -38.87 -11.52
C LEU A 249 9.19 -38.95 -10.08
N ASN A 250 9.60 -40.12 -9.63
CA ASN A 250 10.23 -40.30 -8.30
C ASN A 250 11.70 -39.88 -8.23
N ASN A 251 12.41 -39.78 -9.37
CA ASN A 251 13.81 -39.40 -9.44
C ASN A 251 14.05 -37.91 -9.77
N SER A 252 12.99 -37.13 -10.01
CA SER A 252 13.08 -35.68 -10.22
C SER A 252 12.87 -34.90 -8.91
N ARG A 253 13.73 -35.18 -7.91
CA ARG A 253 13.92 -34.32 -6.72
C ARG A 253 15.19 -33.51 -6.82
#